data_cb9f2c9a9e8d83ae688ce314136291f9
#
_entry.id   cb9f2c9a9e8d83ae688ce314136291f9
#
_cell.length_a   1.000
_cell.length_b   1.000
_cell.length_c   1.000
_cell.angle_alpha   90.00
_cell.angle_beta   90.00
_cell.angle_gamma   90.00
#
_symmetry.space_group_name_H-M   'P 1'
#
loop_
_entity.id
_entity.type
_entity.pdbx_description
1 polymer ?
#
loop_
_entity_poly.entity_id
_entity_poly.type
_entity_poly.pdbx_seq_one_letter_code
_entity_poly.pdbx_strand_id
1 'polypeptide(L)'
;YKLLVTNYQSPISTSTLALSEVEGFHFPLSTISWLLLTALWLLLSGIGGYAFQNWDHNWRNVVLRDLMNFNWPVYYAQPESGPVKMLVYYVGFWLPSALIAKFTNWQIANFALFAWSLLGLLLVTHQLASALKTSNFKATLLLIFFSGLDILGTLFFPQEYPTLFPPITHLEAWAGNLQYSSFTTQLFWVFNQAIPA
;
A
#
# COMPACT_ATOMS: atom_id res chain seq x y z
N TYR A 1 34.67 28.25 72.86
CA TYR A 1 34.18 28.10 71.48
C TYR A 1 34.71 26.79 70.92
N LYS A 2 33.89 25.74 70.89
CA LYS A 2 34.19 24.46 70.25
C LYS A 2 33.65 24.50 68.81
N LEU A 3 34.52 24.46 67.82
CA LEU A 3 34.19 24.25 66.43
C LEU A 3 33.98 22.75 66.22
N LEU A 4 32.72 22.36 65.92
CA LEU A 4 32.38 21.03 65.47
C LEU A 4 32.66 21.00 63.95
N VAL A 5 33.69 20.24 63.56
CA VAL A 5 33.96 19.90 62.17
C VAL A 5 33.17 18.63 61.90
N THR A 6 32.06 18.77 61.21
CA THR A 6 31.31 17.63 60.67
C THR A 6 31.96 17.14 59.39
N ASN A 7 32.58 15.95 59.49
CA ASN A 7 33.03 15.20 58.31
C ASN A 7 31.84 14.78 57.44
N TYR A 8 31.67 15.43 56.31
CA TYR A 8 30.72 14.99 55.30
C TYR A 8 31.45 14.01 54.35
N GLN A 9 31.29 12.70 54.59
CA GLN A 9 31.63 11.66 53.66
C GLN A 9 30.44 11.45 52.71
N SER A 10 30.57 11.94 51.49
CA SER A 10 29.67 11.58 50.40
C SER A 10 29.91 10.10 49.99
N PRO A 11 28.92 9.21 49.94
CA PRO A 11 29.10 7.91 49.36
C PRO A 11 29.25 8.08 47.84
N ILE A 12 30.44 7.80 47.32
CA ILE A 12 30.65 7.58 45.90
C ILE A 12 29.86 6.32 45.56
N SER A 13 28.65 6.53 45.04
CA SER A 13 27.89 5.46 44.38
C SER A 13 28.62 5.09 43.10
N THR A 14 29.35 4.01 43.13
CA THR A 14 29.74 3.26 41.93
C THR A 14 28.50 2.76 41.25
N SER A 15 27.89 3.61 40.41
CA SER A 15 26.92 3.15 39.43
C SER A 15 27.68 2.26 38.44
N THR A 16 27.68 0.97 38.71
CA THR A 16 27.87 -0.06 37.72
C THR A 16 26.90 0.28 36.59
N LEU A 17 27.44 0.75 35.47
CA LEU A 17 26.73 0.79 34.21
C LEU A 17 26.36 -0.67 33.89
N ALA A 18 25.19 -1.06 34.38
CA ALA A 18 24.53 -2.24 33.85
C ALA A 18 24.38 -1.97 32.37
N LEU A 19 25.12 -2.68 31.54
CA LEU A 19 24.84 -2.85 30.15
C LEU A 19 23.39 -3.32 30.08
N SER A 20 22.49 -2.37 29.84
CA SER A 20 21.08 -2.67 29.64
C SER A 20 21.04 -3.72 28.51
N GLU A 21 20.51 -4.88 28.84
CA GLU A 21 20.10 -5.89 27.90
C GLU A 21 19.47 -5.17 26.72
N VAL A 22 19.99 -5.40 25.53
CA VAL A 22 19.34 -5.02 24.28
C VAL A 22 18.06 -5.86 24.27
N GLU A 23 16.97 -5.31 24.81
CA GLU A 23 15.65 -5.93 24.70
C GLU A 23 15.44 -6.15 23.21
N GLY A 24 15.51 -7.42 22.80
CA GLY A 24 15.24 -7.81 21.43
C GLY A 24 13.87 -7.25 21.05
N PHE A 25 13.80 -6.56 19.94
CA PHE A 25 12.60 -5.90 19.43
C PHE A 25 11.54 -6.98 19.15
N HIS A 26 10.78 -7.37 20.18
CA HIS A 26 9.71 -8.35 20.07
C HIS A 26 8.42 -7.67 19.59
N PHE A 27 8.17 -7.74 18.29
CA PHE A 27 6.86 -7.35 17.78
C PHE A 27 5.79 -8.32 18.33
N PRO A 28 4.68 -7.82 18.88
CA PRO A 28 3.58 -8.69 19.29
C PRO A 28 3.04 -9.47 18.08
N LEU A 29 2.63 -10.72 18.28
CA LEU A 29 2.11 -11.60 17.23
C LEU A 29 0.97 -10.94 16.42
N SER A 30 0.16 -10.12 17.06
CA SER A 30 -0.90 -9.35 16.39
C SER A 30 -0.38 -8.37 15.36
N THR A 31 0.77 -7.74 15.61
CA THR A 31 1.42 -6.82 14.66
C THR A 31 2.00 -7.60 13.48
N ILE A 32 2.66 -8.73 13.75
CA ILE A 32 3.21 -9.59 12.70
C ILE A 32 2.08 -10.09 11.79
N SER A 33 1.00 -10.60 12.37
CA SER A 33 -0.15 -11.09 11.61
C SER A 33 -0.78 -10.00 10.74
N TRP A 34 -0.88 -8.78 11.25
CA TRP A 34 -1.37 -7.65 10.48
C TRP A 34 -0.45 -7.30 9.30
N LEU A 35 0.87 -7.21 9.54
CA LEU A 35 1.84 -6.92 8.49
C LEU A 35 1.81 -7.98 7.38
N LEU A 36 1.79 -9.27 7.76
CA LEU A 36 1.74 -10.38 6.83
C LEU A 36 0.44 -10.40 6.02
N LEU A 37 -0.70 -10.17 6.66
CA LEU A 37 -2.00 -10.12 5.99
C LEU A 37 -2.04 -8.97 4.97
N THR A 38 -1.60 -7.78 5.36
CA THR A 38 -1.60 -6.60 4.48
C THR A 38 -0.62 -6.79 3.32
N ALA A 39 0.57 -7.34 3.58
CA ALA A 39 1.55 -7.63 2.55
C ALA A 39 1.06 -8.70 1.56
N LEU A 40 0.42 -9.76 2.04
CA LEU A 40 -0.15 -10.81 1.19
C LEU A 40 -1.29 -10.25 0.32
N TRP A 41 -2.18 -9.46 0.90
CA TRP A 41 -3.26 -8.83 0.16
C TRP A 41 -2.73 -7.92 -0.96
N LEU A 42 -1.74 -7.08 -0.64
CA LEU A 42 -1.07 -6.25 -1.64
C LEU A 42 -0.34 -7.08 -2.70
N LEU A 43 0.34 -8.16 -2.32
CA LEU A 43 1.03 -9.04 -3.25
C LEU A 43 0.05 -9.61 -4.29
N LEU A 44 -1.12 -10.05 -3.84
CA LEU A 44 -2.16 -10.59 -4.72
C LEU A 44 -2.79 -9.54 -5.64
N SER A 45 -2.69 -8.25 -5.32
CA SER A 45 -3.23 -7.18 -6.17
C SER A 45 -2.49 -6.99 -7.50
N GLY A 46 -1.30 -7.58 -7.66
CA GLY A 46 -0.46 -7.44 -8.85
C GLY A 46 0.42 -6.19 -8.88
N ILE A 47 0.35 -5.32 -7.87
CA ILE A 47 1.21 -4.13 -7.77
C ILE A 47 2.67 -4.57 -7.67
N GLY A 48 3.54 -3.96 -8.50
CA GLY A 48 4.95 -4.34 -8.59
C GLY A 48 5.23 -5.54 -9.49
N GLY A 49 4.21 -6.18 -10.06
CA GLY A 49 4.37 -7.29 -11.01
C GLY A 49 4.73 -8.63 -10.37
N TYR A 50 4.47 -8.82 -9.08
CA TYR A 50 4.80 -10.06 -8.35
C TYR A 50 3.70 -11.11 -8.41
N ALA A 51 2.48 -10.73 -8.82
CA ALA A 51 1.36 -11.62 -9.01
C ALA A 51 0.64 -11.29 -10.33
N PHE A 52 -0.50 -11.96 -10.59
CA PHE A 52 -1.30 -11.70 -11.77
C PHE A 52 -1.70 -10.22 -11.86
N GLN A 53 -1.46 -9.62 -13.00
CA GLN A 53 -1.87 -8.26 -13.32
C GLN A 53 -3.05 -8.30 -14.30
N ASN A 54 -4.14 -7.63 -13.94
CA ASN A 54 -5.25 -7.43 -14.86
C ASN A 54 -4.89 -6.44 -15.97
N TRP A 55 -5.78 -6.25 -16.92
CA TRP A 55 -5.55 -5.41 -18.11
C TRP A 55 -5.18 -3.95 -17.77
N ASP A 56 -5.74 -3.39 -16.71
CA ASP A 56 -5.47 -2.01 -16.29
C ASP A 56 -4.03 -1.78 -15.85
N HIS A 57 -3.35 -2.80 -15.33
CA HIS A 57 -1.94 -2.70 -14.96
C HIS A 57 -1.03 -2.37 -16.14
N ASN A 58 -1.42 -2.72 -17.38
CA ASN A 58 -0.64 -2.34 -18.57
C ASN A 58 -0.47 -0.81 -18.64
N TRP A 59 -1.56 -0.07 -18.46
CA TRP A 59 -1.53 1.39 -18.46
C TRP A 59 -0.76 1.96 -17.28
N ARG A 60 -0.93 1.39 -16.10
CA ARG A 60 -0.22 1.83 -14.89
C ARG A 60 1.27 1.61 -14.96
N ASN A 61 1.68 0.48 -15.53
CA ASN A 61 3.08 0.17 -15.77
C ASN A 61 3.70 1.12 -16.82
N VAL A 62 2.93 1.52 -17.83
CA VAL A 62 3.38 2.53 -18.81
C VAL A 62 3.60 3.87 -18.13
N VAL A 63 2.68 4.32 -17.27
CA VAL A 63 2.85 5.58 -16.52
C VAL A 63 4.13 5.57 -15.68
N LEU A 64 4.39 4.50 -14.92
CA LEU A 64 5.64 4.38 -14.14
C LEU A 64 6.87 4.40 -15.04
N ARG A 65 6.83 3.68 -16.17
CA ARG A 65 7.94 3.60 -17.13
C ARG A 65 8.22 4.95 -17.78
N ASP A 66 7.17 5.69 -18.14
CA ASP A 66 7.33 7.01 -18.74
C ASP A 66 7.89 8.01 -17.74
N LEU A 67 7.41 7.99 -16.49
CA LEU A 67 7.97 8.81 -15.42
C LEU A 67 9.42 8.45 -15.09
N MET A 68 9.83 7.21 -15.28
CA MET A 68 11.21 6.77 -15.13
C MET A 68 12.11 7.28 -16.26
N ASN A 69 11.65 7.19 -17.51
CA ASN A 69 12.49 7.37 -18.70
C ASN A 69 12.52 8.81 -19.21
N PHE A 70 11.44 9.59 -19.02
CA PHE A 70 11.32 10.95 -19.52
C PHE A 70 11.54 12.01 -18.44
N ASN A 71 11.92 13.21 -18.86
CA ASN A 71 11.96 14.36 -17.95
C ASN A 71 10.55 14.77 -17.53
N TRP A 72 10.41 15.29 -16.31
CA TRP A 72 9.13 15.78 -15.78
C TRP A 72 8.98 17.28 -16.03
N PRO A 73 7.81 17.74 -16.52
CA PRO A 73 6.64 16.97 -16.96
C PRO A 73 6.90 16.17 -18.24
N VAL A 74 6.23 15.02 -18.38
CA VAL A 74 6.43 14.12 -19.52
C VAL A 74 5.71 14.67 -20.76
N TYR A 75 6.46 14.87 -21.83
CA TYR A 75 5.94 15.28 -23.13
C TYR A 75 6.23 14.22 -24.19
N TYR A 76 5.23 13.96 -25.02
CA TYR A 76 5.33 13.05 -26.16
C TYR A 76 5.46 13.86 -27.44
N ALA A 77 6.64 13.80 -28.08
CA ALA A 77 6.83 14.35 -29.44
C ALA A 77 6.15 13.43 -30.46
N GLN A 78 5.31 13.99 -31.32
CA GLN A 78 4.76 13.22 -32.43
C GLN A 78 5.72 13.31 -33.63
N PRO A 79 5.98 12.18 -34.37
CA PRO A 79 6.99 12.13 -35.44
C PRO A 79 6.71 13.03 -36.62
N GLU A 80 5.47 13.46 -36.88
CA GLU A 80 5.09 14.23 -38.06
C GLU A 80 4.17 15.39 -37.65
N SER A 81 4.78 16.56 -37.38
CA SER A 81 4.12 17.90 -37.28
C SER A 81 2.82 17.98 -36.45
N GLY A 82 2.54 17.00 -35.61
CA GLY A 82 1.40 17.02 -34.69
C GLY A 82 1.68 17.83 -33.43
N PRO A 83 0.64 18.25 -32.70
CA PRO A 83 0.82 18.97 -31.43
C PRO A 83 1.52 18.10 -30.40
N VAL A 84 2.47 18.68 -29.64
CA VAL A 84 3.10 18.03 -28.50
C VAL A 84 2.03 17.67 -27.49
N LYS A 85 1.99 16.41 -27.07
CA LYS A 85 1.07 15.90 -26.05
C LYS A 85 1.78 15.76 -24.73
N MET A 86 1.10 16.07 -23.64
CA MET A 86 1.62 15.91 -22.27
C MET A 86 0.91 14.76 -21.57
N LEU A 87 1.65 14.03 -20.75
CA LEU A 87 1.04 13.04 -19.84
C LEU A 87 0.20 13.79 -18.79
N VAL A 88 -1.12 13.66 -18.90
CA VAL A 88 -2.08 14.21 -17.93
C VAL A 88 -2.78 13.05 -17.27
N TYR A 89 -2.37 12.73 -16.03
CA TYR A 89 -2.92 11.66 -15.22
C TYR A 89 -2.66 11.91 -13.74
N TYR A 90 -3.19 11.08 -12.85
CA TYR A 90 -2.97 11.15 -11.40
C TYR A 90 -1.56 10.66 -11.03
N VAL A 91 -0.52 11.29 -11.59
CA VAL A 91 0.87 10.79 -11.50
C VAL A 91 1.46 10.87 -10.09
N GLY A 92 0.87 11.64 -9.18
CA GLY A 92 1.40 11.89 -7.84
C GLY A 92 1.72 10.62 -7.05
N PHE A 93 0.91 9.59 -7.19
CA PHE A 93 1.11 8.31 -6.51
C PHE A 93 2.41 7.59 -6.94
N TRP A 94 2.80 7.72 -8.21
CA TRP A 94 4.02 7.08 -8.76
C TRP A 94 5.30 7.87 -8.53
N LEU A 95 5.21 9.17 -8.23
CA LEU A 95 6.38 10.04 -8.17
C LEU A 95 7.48 9.53 -7.23
N PRO A 96 7.21 9.04 -6.01
CA PRO A 96 8.25 8.51 -5.13
C PRO A 96 8.99 7.32 -5.75
N SER A 97 8.25 6.38 -6.34
CA SER A 97 8.82 5.19 -6.98
C SER A 97 9.55 5.55 -8.28
N ALA A 98 8.99 6.46 -9.06
CA ALA A 98 9.60 6.95 -10.30
C ALA A 98 10.89 7.74 -10.04
N LEU A 99 10.96 8.50 -8.94
CA LEU A 99 12.18 9.20 -8.55
C LEU A 99 13.32 8.22 -8.25
N ILE A 100 13.04 7.16 -7.50
CA ILE A 100 14.01 6.08 -7.24
C ILE A 100 14.39 5.39 -8.56
N ALA A 101 13.42 5.16 -9.43
CA ALA A 101 13.59 4.52 -10.72
C ALA A 101 14.52 5.27 -11.66
N LYS A 102 14.55 6.61 -11.61
CA LYS A 102 15.46 7.43 -12.44
C LYS A 102 16.95 7.13 -12.23
N PHE A 103 17.29 6.63 -11.04
CA PHE A 103 18.67 6.32 -10.66
C PHE A 103 18.96 4.82 -10.59
N THR A 104 17.97 4.00 -10.94
CA THR A 104 18.05 2.54 -10.78
C THR A 104 17.50 1.82 -12.01
N ASN A 105 16.82 0.71 -11.80
CA ASN A 105 16.24 -0.11 -12.86
C ASN A 105 14.75 -0.42 -12.60
N TRP A 106 14.14 -1.11 -13.58
CA TRP A 106 12.72 -1.45 -13.54
C TRP A 106 12.32 -2.32 -12.34
N GLN A 107 13.18 -3.26 -11.93
CA GLN A 107 12.92 -4.14 -10.79
C GLN A 107 12.87 -3.35 -9.48
N ILE A 108 13.81 -2.43 -9.29
CA ILE A 108 13.83 -1.54 -8.11
C ILE A 108 12.66 -0.57 -8.15
N ALA A 109 12.27 -0.06 -9.33
CA ALA A 109 11.08 0.75 -9.49
C ALA A 109 9.81 0.04 -9.01
N ASN A 110 9.63 -1.21 -9.43
CA ASN A 110 8.50 -2.04 -9.02
C ASN A 110 8.51 -2.36 -7.53
N PHE A 111 9.69 -2.67 -6.98
CA PHE A 111 9.85 -2.86 -5.54
C PHE A 111 9.52 -1.58 -4.75
N ALA A 112 9.99 -0.43 -5.21
CA ALA A 112 9.69 0.85 -4.58
C ALA A 112 8.19 1.17 -4.65
N LEU A 113 7.52 0.86 -5.78
CA LEU A 113 6.07 1.02 -5.91
C LEU A 113 5.32 0.10 -4.94
N PHE A 114 5.76 -1.16 -4.83
CA PHE A 114 5.18 -2.11 -3.88
C PHE A 114 5.36 -1.64 -2.43
N ALA A 115 6.56 -1.25 -2.04
CA ALA A 115 6.87 -0.76 -0.70
C ALA A 115 6.09 0.53 -0.35
N TRP A 116 5.97 1.46 -1.30
CA TRP A 116 5.16 2.66 -1.17
C TRP A 116 3.68 2.35 -0.98
N SER A 117 3.15 1.43 -1.77
CA SER A 117 1.76 0.96 -1.66
C SER A 117 1.50 0.24 -0.34
N LEU A 118 2.46 -0.58 0.11
CA LEU A 118 2.37 -1.26 1.41
C LEU A 118 2.31 -0.25 2.56
N LEU A 119 3.19 0.75 2.54
CA LEU A 119 3.16 1.83 3.53
C LEU A 119 1.79 2.53 3.54
N GLY A 120 1.25 2.87 2.37
CA GLY A 120 -0.07 3.48 2.24
C GLY A 120 -1.17 2.62 2.86
N LEU A 121 -1.23 1.33 2.53
CA LEU A 121 -2.21 0.40 3.11
C LEU A 121 -2.06 0.23 4.62
N LEU A 122 -0.84 0.16 5.13
CA LEU A 122 -0.60 0.09 6.57
C LEU A 122 -1.11 1.35 7.28
N LEU A 123 -0.92 2.52 6.69
CA LEU A 123 -1.44 3.77 7.24
C LEU A 123 -2.98 3.81 7.22
N VAL A 124 -3.60 3.43 6.10
CA VAL A 124 -5.07 3.37 5.95
C VAL A 124 -5.67 2.40 6.98
N THR A 125 -5.14 1.18 7.06
CA THR A 125 -5.66 0.17 8.00
C THR A 125 -5.45 0.58 9.46
N HIS A 126 -4.33 1.25 9.77
CA HIS A 126 -4.07 1.78 11.10
C HIS A 126 -5.05 2.90 11.49
N GLN A 127 -5.28 3.86 10.57
CA GLN A 127 -6.23 4.95 10.80
C GLN A 127 -7.65 4.42 10.96
N LEU A 128 -8.06 3.48 10.12
CA LEU A 128 -9.36 2.83 10.23
C LEU A 128 -9.52 2.08 11.56
N ALA A 129 -8.49 1.33 11.97
CA ALA A 129 -8.48 0.63 13.26
C ALA A 129 -8.65 1.60 14.43
N SER A 130 -7.95 2.73 14.37
CA SER A 130 -8.04 3.80 15.36
C SER A 130 -9.44 4.42 15.41
N ALA A 131 -10.02 4.73 14.26
CA ALA A 131 -11.37 5.31 14.15
C ALA A 131 -12.46 4.34 14.68
N LEU A 132 -12.33 3.05 14.36
CA LEU A 132 -13.26 2.00 14.79
C LEU A 132 -12.94 1.43 16.18
N LYS A 133 -11.88 1.91 16.86
CA LYS A 133 -11.40 1.41 18.16
C LYS A 133 -11.22 -0.12 18.17
N THR A 134 -10.61 -0.65 17.12
CA THR A 134 -10.37 -2.09 16.93
C THR A 134 -8.89 -2.37 16.64
N SER A 135 -8.51 -3.64 16.46
CA SER A 135 -7.15 -3.99 16.07
C SER A 135 -6.91 -3.77 14.58
N ASN A 136 -5.67 -3.44 14.20
CA ASN A 136 -5.26 -3.27 12.80
C ASN A 136 -5.58 -4.50 11.94
N PHE A 137 -5.40 -5.70 12.49
CA PHE A 137 -5.72 -6.96 11.82
C PHE A 137 -7.22 -7.05 11.46
N LYS A 138 -8.11 -6.72 12.42
CA LYS A 138 -9.56 -6.72 12.18
C LYS A 138 -9.97 -5.63 11.18
N ALA A 139 -9.36 -4.46 11.25
CA ALA A 139 -9.61 -3.38 10.30
C ALA A 139 -9.19 -3.78 8.87
N THR A 140 -8.06 -4.47 8.72
CA THR A 140 -7.62 -5.01 7.43
C THR A 140 -8.59 -6.05 6.89
N LEU A 141 -9.04 -6.99 7.72
CA LEU A 141 -10.06 -7.98 7.32
C LEU A 141 -11.37 -7.29 6.90
N LEU A 142 -11.77 -6.26 7.64
CA LEU A 142 -12.96 -5.48 7.28
C LEU A 142 -12.81 -4.87 5.87
N LEU A 143 -11.68 -4.23 5.56
CA LEU A 143 -11.44 -3.66 4.24
C LEU A 143 -11.40 -4.72 3.12
N ILE A 144 -10.77 -5.87 3.38
CA ILE A 144 -10.69 -6.97 2.40
C ILE A 144 -12.10 -7.46 2.02
N PHE A 145 -12.96 -7.65 3.01
CA PHE A 145 -14.27 -8.27 2.82
C PHE A 145 -15.43 -7.28 2.75
N PHE A 146 -15.18 -6.00 3.01
CA PHE A 146 -16.23 -4.97 2.90
C PHE A 146 -16.69 -4.83 1.45
N SER A 147 -18.01 -4.88 1.26
CA SER A 147 -18.65 -4.85 -0.06
C SER A 147 -18.33 -6.05 -0.98
N GLY A 148 -17.76 -7.14 -0.43
CA GLY A 148 -17.51 -8.39 -1.19
C GLY A 148 -18.77 -9.24 -1.42
N LEU A 149 -19.94 -8.76 -1.02
CA LEU A 149 -21.21 -9.48 -1.18
C LEU A 149 -21.72 -9.52 -2.63
N ASP A 150 -21.10 -8.76 -3.52
CA ASP A 150 -21.41 -8.79 -4.97
C ASP A 150 -21.27 -10.19 -5.58
N ILE A 151 -20.38 -11.02 -5.02
CA ILE A 151 -20.26 -12.42 -5.44
C ILE A 151 -21.58 -13.19 -5.27
N LEU A 152 -22.43 -12.80 -4.33
CA LEU A 152 -23.75 -13.39 -4.14
C LEU A 152 -24.68 -13.06 -5.32
N GLY A 153 -24.44 -11.95 -6.02
CA GLY A 153 -25.17 -11.59 -7.24
C GLY A 153 -25.06 -12.66 -8.31
N THR A 154 -23.95 -13.37 -8.40
CA THR A 154 -23.74 -14.47 -9.35
C THR A 154 -24.70 -15.63 -9.12
N LEU A 155 -25.17 -15.82 -7.89
CA LEU A 155 -26.17 -16.85 -7.54
C LEU A 155 -27.58 -16.46 -7.98
N PHE A 156 -27.89 -15.16 -7.98
CA PHE A 156 -29.21 -14.64 -8.33
C PHE A 156 -29.33 -14.29 -9.81
N PHE A 157 -28.18 -13.95 -10.45
CA PHE A 157 -28.12 -13.53 -11.85
C PHE A 157 -27.09 -14.35 -12.65
N PRO A 158 -27.23 -15.67 -12.71
CA PRO A 158 -26.22 -16.53 -13.34
C PRO A 158 -26.09 -16.32 -14.86
N GLN A 159 -27.05 -15.69 -15.49
CA GLN A 159 -27.00 -15.38 -16.92
C GLN A 159 -26.04 -14.24 -17.27
N GLU A 160 -25.82 -13.32 -16.33
CA GLU A 160 -24.88 -12.21 -16.51
C GLU A 160 -23.45 -12.61 -16.17
N TYR A 161 -23.26 -13.69 -15.40
CA TYR A 161 -21.98 -14.21 -14.97
C TYR A 161 -21.84 -15.71 -15.30
N PRO A 162 -21.75 -16.06 -16.60
CA PRO A 162 -21.75 -17.47 -17.02
C PRO A 162 -20.50 -18.23 -16.55
N THR A 163 -19.44 -17.54 -16.17
CA THR A 163 -18.20 -18.15 -15.66
C THR A 163 -17.69 -17.41 -14.43
N LEU A 164 -17.58 -18.13 -13.32
CA LEU A 164 -17.02 -17.58 -12.09
C LEU A 164 -15.48 -17.45 -12.18
N PHE A 165 -14.83 -18.34 -12.92
CA PHE A 165 -13.39 -18.39 -13.11
C PHE A 165 -13.00 -18.84 -14.53
N PRO A 166 -12.15 -18.06 -15.23
CA PRO A 166 -11.72 -16.70 -14.89
C PRO A 166 -12.89 -15.71 -15.06
N PRO A 167 -13.02 -14.69 -14.21
CA PRO A 167 -14.08 -13.71 -14.34
C PRO A 167 -13.86 -12.92 -15.63
N ILE A 168 -14.82 -12.99 -16.55
CA ILE A 168 -14.78 -12.27 -17.83
C ILE A 168 -15.25 -10.83 -17.64
N THR A 169 -16.08 -10.58 -16.63
CA THR A 169 -16.67 -9.28 -16.32
C THR A 169 -16.46 -8.92 -14.85
N HIS A 170 -16.65 -7.65 -14.52
CA HIS A 170 -16.65 -7.21 -13.13
C HIS A 170 -17.87 -7.75 -12.40
N LEU A 171 -17.66 -8.48 -11.30
CA LEU A 171 -18.73 -9.01 -10.47
C LEU A 171 -19.65 -7.92 -9.91
N GLU A 172 -19.11 -6.70 -9.72
CA GLU A 172 -19.86 -5.57 -9.19
C GLU A 172 -20.80 -4.92 -10.21
N ALA A 173 -20.74 -5.30 -11.48
CA ALA A 173 -21.60 -4.77 -12.55
C ALA A 173 -22.94 -5.51 -12.68
N TRP A 174 -23.29 -6.39 -11.74
CA TRP A 174 -24.53 -7.19 -11.79
C TRP A 174 -25.81 -6.35 -11.77
N ALA A 175 -25.76 -5.13 -11.26
CA ALA A 175 -26.90 -4.18 -11.26
C ALA A 175 -26.94 -3.28 -12.51
N GLY A 176 -26.34 -3.69 -13.62
CA GLY A 176 -26.30 -2.94 -14.88
C GLY A 176 -25.39 -1.72 -14.81
N ASN A 177 -25.97 -0.51 -14.87
CA ASN A 177 -25.22 0.75 -14.85
C ASN A 177 -24.74 1.19 -13.46
N LEU A 178 -25.17 0.51 -12.39
CA LEU A 178 -24.77 0.79 -11.02
C LEU A 178 -23.63 -0.15 -10.63
N GLN A 179 -22.49 0.44 -10.27
CA GLN A 179 -21.35 -0.29 -9.77
C GLN A 179 -20.94 0.27 -8.41
N TYR A 180 -20.81 -0.59 -7.41
CA TYR A 180 -20.25 -0.26 -6.12
C TYR A 180 -19.06 -1.15 -5.87
N SER A 181 -17.87 -0.66 -6.23
CA SER A 181 -16.64 -1.44 -6.15
C SER A 181 -16.17 -1.58 -4.70
N SER A 182 -15.90 -2.83 -4.30
CA SER A 182 -15.24 -3.12 -3.04
C SER A 182 -13.85 -2.47 -2.97
N PHE A 183 -13.33 -2.25 -1.76
CA PHE A 183 -11.97 -1.73 -1.64
C PHE A 183 -10.94 -2.70 -2.24
N THR A 184 -11.16 -4.00 -2.15
CA THR A 184 -10.32 -5.02 -2.80
C THR A 184 -10.32 -4.85 -4.31
N THR A 185 -11.48 -4.67 -4.94
CA THR A 185 -11.55 -4.41 -6.38
C THR A 185 -10.85 -3.10 -6.74
N GLN A 186 -11.09 -2.04 -5.99
CA GLN A 186 -10.40 -0.77 -6.23
C GLN A 186 -8.88 -0.90 -6.09
N LEU A 187 -8.40 -1.64 -5.09
CA LEU A 187 -6.97 -1.92 -4.93
C LEU A 187 -6.38 -2.70 -6.11
N PHE A 188 -7.10 -3.67 -6.64
CA PHE A 188 -6.64 -4.54 -7.73
C PHE A 188 -6.72 -3.87 -9.11
N TRP A 189 -7.63 -2.93 -9.28
CA TRP A 189 -7.84 -2.24 -10.56
C TRP A 189 -7.30 -0.81 -10.57
N VAL A 190 -7.47 -0.05 -9.51
CA VAL A 190 -7.18 1.40 -9.45
C VAL A 190 -6.42 1.80 -8.19
N PHE A 191 -5.41 1.03 -7.81
CA PHE A 191 -4.65 1.20 -6.57
C PHE A 191 -4.12 2.62 -6.33
N ASN A 192 -3.79 3.34 -7.41
CA ASN A 192 -3.32 4.72 -7.38
C ASN A 192 -4.40 5.73 -6.93
N GLN A 193 -5.66 5.31 -6.89
CA GLN A 193 -6.77 6.08 -6.36
C GLN A 193 -7.25 5.50 -5.04
N ALA A 194 -7.30 4.17 -4.92
CA ALA A 194 -7.80 3.49 -3.74
C ALA A 194 -6.95 3.75 -2.48
N ILE A 195 -5.62 3.77 -2.61
CA ILE A 195 -4.73 3.93 -1.45
C ILE A 195 -4.70 5.38 -0.93
N PRO A 196 -4.65 6.44 -1.79
CA PRO A 196 -4.65 7.82 -1.31
C PRO A 196 -6.01 8.35 -0.88
N ALA A 197 -7.12 7.70 -1.25
CA ALA A 197 -8.48 8.13 -0.90
C ALA A 197 -8.82 7.90 0.57
#